data_bc89612ea2f475a0537a44a98f5874ca
#
_entry.id   bc89612ea2f475a0537a44a98f5874ca
#
_cell.length_a   1.000
_cell.length_b   1.000
_cell.length_c   1.000
_cell.angle_alpha   90.00
_cell.angle_beta   90.00
_cell.angle_gamma   90.00
#
_symmetry.space_group_name_H-M   'P 1'
#
loop_
_entity.id
_entity.type
_entity.pdbx_description
1 polymer ?
#
loop_
_entity_poly.entity_id
_entity_poly.type
_entity_poly.pdbx_seq_one_letter_code
_entity_poly.pdbx_strand_id
1 'polypeptide(L)'
;MKNNQTLKDIGEFSLLRDYIFPIVKDVSNDLIGDDCAFVKLDDKYDRLVVTTDAGPRPLVMDLEYDSYFSWGWYTVLVNISDLASAGCVPLILSLSIDAPSSMKVFEIEEFYEGISSACKHFKIMLSGGNIRAGRFFSSHGTAIGLLDKSNINITRKNCNVDDVLVSIGENGAFISYYLKGKELGFNSLNIAEKEKLIKPDSQIRAMRILSQNGLLTSASDNSDGILGSFMNICERSNCGFLIDFDNIKIPNYINTISKRLGLNPWNLFFSWGDWQIIATVHYEKLSSFKKLSQDNDIKYTILGRATSDPLHISGILDNKPVSLNCIRNENFKQHSYNNNILNHVDYLLKTNLFNK
;
A
#
# COMPACT_ATOMS: atom_id res chain seq x y z
N MET A 1 32.85 3.01 -18.68
CA MET A 1 32.29 4.39 -18.78
C MET A 1 31.25 4.53 -17.70
N LYS A 2 31.33 5.57 -16.86
CA LYS A 2 30.28 5.82 -15.85
C LYS A 2 28.98 6.18 -16.58
N ASN A 3 27.88 5.54 -16.20
CA ASN A 3 26.57 5.83 -16.76
C ASN A 3 26.16 7.25 -16.33
N ASN A 4 25.94 8.15 -17.27
CA ASN A 4 25.55 9.54 -16.99
C ASN A 4 24.03 9.73 -16.83
N GLN A 5 23.27 8.64 -16.80
CA GLN A 5 21.83 8.71 -16.57
C GLN A 5 21.52 9.21 -15.15
N THR A 6 20.51 10.05 -15.05
CA THR A 6 20.00 10.53 -13.76
C THR A 6 18.93 9.58 -13.21
N LEU A 7 18.62 9.67 -11.93
CA LEU A 7 17.50 8.92 -11.33
C LEU A 7 16.18 9.24 -12.04
N LYS A 8 16.02 10.48 -12.50
CA LYS A 8 14.86 10.90 -13.30
C LYS A 8 14.75 10.15 -14.62
N ASP A 9 15.88 9.84 -15.27
CA ASP A 9 15.89 9.17 -16.57
C ASP A 9 15.48 7.71 -16.46
N ILE A 10 15.89 7.02 -15.41
CA ILE A 10 15.66 5.59 -15.22
C ILE A 10 14.44 5.26 -14.35
N GLY A 11 14.12 6.09 -13.33
CA GLY A 11 13.08 5.85 -12.35
C GLY A 11 13.46 4.81 -11.30
N GLU A 12 12.59 4.63 -10.31
CA GLU A 12 12.83 3.81 -9.12
C GLU A 12 13.00 2.32 -9.45
N PHE A 13 12.07 1.75 -10.20
CA PHE A 13 12.06 0.30 -10.44
C PHE A 13 13.27 -0.18 -11.24
N SER A 14 13.67 0.57 -12.26
CA SER A 14 14.90 0.27 -13.01
C SER A 14 16.15 0.48 -12.14
N LEU A 15 16.16 1.52 -11.29
CA LEU A 15 17.24 1.73 -10.33
C LEU A 15 17.41 0.53 -9.40
N LEU A 16 16.33 0.06 -8.80
CA LEU A 16 16.35 -1.08 -7.89
C LEU A 16 16.77 -2.36 -8.60
N ARG A 17 16.08 -2.72 -9.68
CA ARG A 17 16.28 -3.99 -10.39
C ARG A 17 17.65 -4.10 -11.05
N ASP A 18 18.06 -3.05 -11.78
CA ASP A 18 19.18 -3.14 -12.71
C ASP A 18 20.50 -2.70 -12.07
N TYR A 19 20.45 -1.90 -10.99
CA TYR A 19 21.63 -1.32 -10.35
C TYR A 19 21.80 -1.75 -8.88
N ILE A 20 20.76 -1.61 -8.05
CA ILE A 20 20.88 -1.83 -6.60
C ILE A 20 20.88 -3.33 -6.27
N PHE A 21 19.89 -4.10 -6.72
CA PHE A 21 19.78 -5.52 -6.38
C PHE A 21 21.01 -6.34 -6.78
N PRO A 22 21.62 -6.14 -7.97
CA PRO A 22 22.83 -6.85 -8.33
C PRO A 22 24.02 -6.56 -7.39
N ILE A 23 24.14 -5.31 -6.90
CA ILE A 23 25.23 -4.91 -5.99
C ILE A 23 25.07 -5.55 -4.60
N VAL A 24 23.83 -5.60 -4.08
CA VAL A 24 23.58 -6.05 -2.70
C VAL A 24 23.20 -7.53 -2.60
N LYS A 25 23.14 -8.25 -3.73
CA LYS A 25 22.72 -9.65 -3.79
C LYS A 25 23.43 -10.56 -2.79
N ASP A 26 24.75 -10.42 -2.68
CA ASP A 26 25.58 -11.30 -1.84
C ASP A 26 25.45 -10.99 -0.34
N VAL A 27 24.92 -9.82 0.01
CA VAL A 27 24.74 -9.39 1.40
C VAL A 27 23.26 -9.36 1.82
N SER A 28 22.33 -9.50 0.88
CA SER A 28 20.88 -9.45 1.15
C SER A 28 20.26 -10.83 1.36
N ASN A 29 20.89 -11.91 0.91
CA ASN A 29 20.41 -13.29 1.05
C ASN A 29 18.92 -13.46 0.72
N ASP A 30 18.42 -12.88 -0.39
CA ASP A 30 17.01 -12.84 -0.78
C ASP A 30 16.08 -12.10 0.20
N LEU A 31 16.62 -11.27 1.09
CA LEU A 31 15.82 -10.44 2.00
C LEU A 31 15.20 -9.22 1.32
N ILE A 32 15.54 -8.96 0.05
CA ILE A 32 15.05 -7.81 -0.71
C ILE A 32 14.02 -8.22 -1.78
N GLY A 33 13.15 -7.28 -2.14
CA GLY A 33 12.17 -7.43 -3.22
C GLY A 33 10.74 -7.78 -2.75
N ASP A 34 10.51 -7.88 -1.45
CA ASP A 34 9.19 -7.94 -0.81
C ASP A 34 8.99 -6.70 0.08
N ASP A 35 7.78 -6.47 0.58
CA ASP A 35 7.46 -5.35 1.47
C ASP A 35 8.22 -5.43 2.79
N CYS A 36 8.54 -6.64 3.25
CA CYS A 36 9.26 -6.89 4.49
C CYS A 36 10.39 -7.92 4.31
N ALA A 37 11.44 -7.81 5.11
CA ALA A 37 12.47 -8.83 5.25
C ALA A 37 12.11 -9.86 6.33
N PHE A 38 12.41 -11.14 6.07
CA PHE A 38 12.14 -12.26 7.00
C PHE A 38 13.48 -12.79 7.53
N VAL A 39 13.82 -12.39 8.75
CA VAL A 39 15.04 -12.85 9.43
C VAL A 39 14.69 -13.97 10.40
N LYS A 40 15.25 -15.16 10.19
CA LYS A 40 15.06 -16.29 11.11
C LYS A 40 15.84 -16.04 12.38
N LEU A 41 15.16 -16.20 13.51
CA LEU A 41 15.77 -16.10 14.85
C LEU A 41 16.07 -17.48 15.43
N ASP A 42 16.89 -17.49 16.48
CA ASP A 42 17.16 -18.66 17.31
C ASP A 42 15.89 -19.15 18.03
N ASP A 43 15.99 -20.31 18.70
CA ASP A 43 14.87 -21.10 19.25
C ASP A 43 13.82 -20.34 20.06
N LYS A 44 14.14 -19.17 20.57
CA LYS A 44 13.25 -18.34 21.38
C LYS A 44 12.20 -17.58 20.54
N TYR A 45 12.53 -17.20 19.30
CA TYR A 45 11.65 -16.49 18.38
C TYR A 45 11.68 -17.20 17.03
N ASP A 46 10.56 -17.14 16.29
CA ASP A 46 10.52 -17.80 15.00
C ASP A 46 11.14 -16.93 13.92
N ARG A 47 10.62 -15.71 13.73
CA ARG A 47 11.11 -14.76 12.71
C ARG A 47 10.86 -13.33 13.13
N LEU A 48 11.79 -12.45 12.77
CA LEU A 48 11.56 -11.00 12.71
C LEU A 48 11.14 -10.60 11.30
N VAL A 49 10.18 -9.70 11.25
CA VAL A 49 9.76 -9.01 10.02
C VAL A 49 10.18 -7.56 10.17
N VAL A 50 10.94 -7.04 9.22
CA VAL A 50 11.53 -5.69 9.31
C VAL A 50 11.21 -4.92 8.05
N THR A 51 10.76 -3.68 8.22
CA THR A 51 10.56 -2.74 7.12
C THR A 51 11.03 -1.34 7.50
N THR A 52 11.29 -0.52 6.50
CA THR A 52 11.62 0.91 6.68
C THR A 52 10.96 1.70 5.57
N ASP A 53 10.18 2.72 5.96
CA ASP A 53 9.53 3.58 4.98
C ASP A 53 9.48 5.04 5.44
N ALA A 54 9.35 5.95 4.46
CA ALA A 54 9.19 7.37 4.66
C ALA A 54 7.73 7.73 4.88
N GLY A 55 7.43 8.51 5.92
CA GLY A 55 6.10 9.03 6.18
C GLY A 55 5.66 10.02 5.10
N PRO A 56 4.66 9.69 4.26
CA PRO A 56 4.24 10.57 3.19
C PRO A 56 3.51 11.79 3.75
N ARG A 57 3.65 12.95 3.08
CA ARG A 57 2.81 14.10 3.39
C ARG A 57 1.35 13.76 3.09
N PRO A 58 0.43 13.86 4.07
CA PRO A 58 -0.96 13.47 3.87
C PRO A 58 -1.69 14.35 2.84
N LEU A 59 -2.49 13.74 1.94
CA LEU A 59 -3.31 14.47 0.97
C LEU A 59 -4.32 15.41 1.61
N VAL A 60 -4.78 15.12 2.83
CA VAL A 60 -5.73 15.98 3.55
C VAL A 60 -5.19 17.40 3.77
N MET A 61 -3.87 17.56 3.82
CA MET A 61 -3.23 18.89 3.93
C MET A 61 -3.43 19.76 2.67
N ASP A 62 -3.81 19.18 1.54
CA ASP A 62 -4.16 19.93 0.32
C ASP A 62 -5.64 20.40 0.31
N LEU A 63 -6.40 20.01 1.33
CA LEU A 63 -7.79 20.42 1.56
C LEU A 63 -7.90 21.54 2.61
N GLU A 64 -6.85 22.35 2.78
CA GLU A 64 -6.76 23.40 3.80
C GLU A 64 -6.90 22.86 5.25
N TYR A 65 -6.61 21.56 5.43
CA TYR A 65 -6.52 20.91 6.72
C TYR A 65 -5.06 20.68 7.06
N ASP A 66 -4.37 21.75 7.48
CA ASP A 66 -2.97 21.69 7.85
C ASP A 66 -2.82 21.02 9.22
N SER A 67 -2.37 19.76 9.21
CA SER A 67 -2.29 18.95 10.42
C SER A 67 -1.07 18.02 10.39
N TYR A 68 -0.10 18.35 11.22
CA TYR A 68 1.03 17.46 11.49
C TYR A 68 0.62 16.19 12.25
N PHE A 69 -0.54 16.20 12.94
CA PHE A 69 -1.13 14.99 13.51
C PHE A 69 -1.32 13.90 12.44
N SER A 70 -1.94 14.26 11.31
CA SER A 70 -2.12 13.31 10.20
C SER A 70 -0.78 12.80 9.67
N TRP A 71 0.23 13.67 9.55
CA TRP A 71 1.56 13.25 9.10
C TRP A 71 2.20 12.24 10.06
N GLY A 72 2.10 12.47 11.36
CA GLY A 72 2.53 11.53 12.39
C GLY A 72 1.82 10.18 12.28
N TRP A 73 0.49 10.20 12.11
CA TRP A 73 -0.31 9.00 11.90
C TRP A 73 0.15 8.21 10.66
N TYR A 74 0.34 8.89 9.53
CA TYR A 74 0.77 8.26 8.27
C TYR A 74 2.19 7.69 8.35
N THR A 75 3.09 8.33 9.12
CA THR A 75 4.44 7.80 9.33
C THR A 75 4.43 6.42 10.02
N VAL A 76 3.50 6.20 10.94
CA VAL A 76 3.29 4.88 11.55
C VAL A 76 2.59 3.94 10.56
N LEU A 77 1.51 4.42 9.94
CA LEU A 77 0.63 3.63 9.09
C LEU A 77 1.34 3.01 7.88
N VAL A 78 2.24 3.75 7.21
CA VAL A 78 2.97 3.22 6.05
C VAL A 78 3.80 1.99 6.45
N ASN A 79 4.49 2.04 7.57
CA ASN A 79 5.25 0.91 8.09
C ASN A 79 4.35 -0.24 8.58
N ILE A 80 3.19 0.07 9.17
CA ILE A 80 2.19 -0.93 9.56
C ILE A 80 1.57 -1.61 8.33
N SER A 81 1.43 -0.92 7.21
CA SER A 81 0.92 -1.50 5.96
C SER A 81 1.84 -2.61 5.43
N ASP A 82 3.15 -2.38 5.46
CA ASP A 82 4.14 -3.40 5.09
C ASP A 82 4.08 -4.60 6.05
N LEU A 83 4.05 -4.35 7.36
CA LEU A 83 3.90 -5.42 8.35
C LEU A 83 2.57 -6.18 8.16
N ALA A 84 1.52 -5.49 7.71
CA ALA A 84 0.24 -6.12 7.39
C ALA A 84 0.35 -7.05 6.20
N SER A 85 1.06 -6.66 5.13
CA SER A 85 1.25 -7.54 3.96
C SER A 85 1.90 -8.89 4.34
N ALA A 86 2.77 -8.87 5.35
CA ALA A 86 3.41 -10.08 5.90
C ALA A 86 2.54 -10.86 6.91
N GLY A 87 1.40 -10.32 7.36
CA GLY A 87 0.52 -10.96 8.34
C GLY A 87 1.10 -11.11 9.74
N CYS A 88 2.08 -10.30 10.12
CA CYS A 88 2.80 -10.38 11.39
C CYS A 88 2.14 -9.57 12.51
N VAL A 89 2.66 -9.72 13.74
CA VAL A 89 2.30 -8.91 14.91
C VAL A 89 3.27 -7.74 15.00
N PRO A 90 2.83 -6.47 14.93
CA PRO A 90 3.70 -5.33 15.17
C PRO A 90 4.35 -5.38 16.55
N LEU A 91 5.63 -5.04 16.66
CA LEU A 91 6.37 -5.04 17.91
C LEU A 91 6.87 -3.66 18.28
N ILE A 92 7.77 -3.11 17.49
CA ILE A 92 8.40 -1.79 17.74
C ILE A 92 8.50 -0.97 16.47
N LEU A 93 8.50 0.35 16.65
CA LEU A 93 8.78 1.36 15.63
C LEU A 93 9.90 2.29 16.13
N SER A 94 10.91 2.51 15.32
CA SER A 94 11.92 3.55 15.51
C SER A 94 11.76 4.64 14.46
N LEU A 95 12.03 5.90 14.83
CA LEU A 95 11.81 7.05 13.94
C LEU A 95 13.10 7.83 13.67
N SER A 96 13.25 8.35 12.47
CA SER A 96 14.22 9.40 12.15
C SER A 96 13.49 10.57 11.51
N ILE A 97 13.71 11.78 12.04
CA ILE A 97 13.01 12.99 11.64
C ILE A 97 14.00 14.07 11.28
N ASP A 98 13.85 14.67 10.10
CA ASP A 98 14.47 15.92 9.73
C ASP A 98 13.44 17.05 9.86
N ALA A 99 13.77 18.13 10.58
CA ALA A 99 12.89 19.26 10.76
C ALA A 99 13.61 20.59 10.49
N PRO A 100 13.00 21.53 9.74
CA PRO A 100 13.59 22.86 9.58
C PRO A 100 13.59 23.61 10.92
N SER A 101 14.64 24.36 11.19
CA SER A 101 14.75 25.14 12.43
C SER A 101 13.64 26.22 12.58
N SER A 102 12.97 26.56 11.49
CA SER A 102 11.82 27.47 11.49
C SER A 102 10.49 26.80 11.84
N MET A 103 10.46 25.45 11.94
CA MET A 103 9.26 24.72 12.35
C MET A 103 8.86 25.08 13.77
N LYS A 104 7.57 25.25 14.02
CA LYS A 104 7.07 25.65 15.33
C LYS A 104 6.97 24.44 16.26
N VAL A 105 7.14 24.66 17.55
CA VAL A 105 7.08 23.59 18.55
C VAL A 105 5.75 22.85 18.52
N PHE A 106 4.63 23.57 18.41
CA PHE A 106 3.30 22.93 18.36
C PHE A 106 3.13 21.99 17.14
N GLU A 107 3.78 22.28 16.01
CA GLU A 107 3.73 21.42 14.82
C GLU A 107 4.41 20.06 15.06
N ILE A 108 5.53 20.06 15.79
CA ILE A 108 6.20 18.84 16.26
C ILE A 108 5.35 18.13 17.32
N GLU A 109 4.72 18.86 18.24
CA GLU A 109 3.82 18.26 19.24
C GLU A 109 2.66 17.54 18.55
N GLU A 110 1.97 18.19 17.62
CA GLU A 110 0.90 17.55 16.81
C GLU A 110 1.39 16.29 16.08
N PHE A 111 2.59 16.36 15.49
CA PHE A 111 3.17 15.22 14.82
C PHE A 111 3.35 14.03 15.77
N TYR A 112 3.91 14.25 16.97
CA TYR A 112 4.09 13.20 17.95
C TYR A 112 2.78 12.72 18.59
N GLU A 113 1.77 13.57 18.68
CA GLU A 113 0.41 13.16 19.05
C GLU A 113 -0.18 12.21 18.02
N GLY A 114 0.03 12.46 16.73
CA GLY A 114 -0.32 11.57 15.65
C GLY A 114 0.41 10.22 15.74
N ILE A 115 1.72 10.24 15.97
CA ILE A 115 2.54 9.03 16.21
C ILE A 115 1.98 8.25 17.41
N SER A 116 1.79 8.91 18.56
CA SER A 116 1.31 8.28 19.79
C SER A 116 -0.06 7.64 19.60
N SER A 117 -0.98 8.35 18.93
CA SER A 117 -2.32 7.87 18.65
C SER A 117 -2.30 6.63 17.72
N ALA A 118 -1.51 6.68 16.65
CA ALA A 118 -1.34 5.55 15.73
C ALA A 118 -0.67 4.35 16.40
N CYS A 119 0.39 4.57 17.18
CA CYS A 119 1.05 3.50 17.93
C CYS A 119 0.10 2.78 18.89
N LYS A 120 -0.77 3.53 19.59
CA LYS A 120 -1.82 2.95 20.44
C LYS A 120 -2.84 2.14 19.64
N HIS A 121 -3.30 2.70 18.51
CA HIS A 121 -4.29 2.07 17.65
C HIS A 121 -3.78 0.74 17.06
N PHE A 122 -2.58 0.75 16.48
CA PHE A 122 -1.97 -0.43 15.87
C PHE A 122 -1.25 -1.35 16.86
N LYS A 123 -1.19 -0.97 18.15
CA LYS A 123 -0.53 -1.73 19.21
C LYS A 123 0.95 -2.01 18.92
N ILE A 124 1.66 -1.00 18.43
CA ILE A 124 3.10 -1.01 18.21
C ILE A 124 3.77 -0.07 19.22
N MET A 125 4.91 -0.45 19.78
CA MET A 125 5.65 0.37 20.73
C MET A 125 6.59 1.32 19.99
N LEU A 126 6.64 2.59 20.40
CA LEU A 126 7.69 3.50 19.95
C LEU A 126 8.97 3.19 20.73
N SER A 127 10.01 2.71 20.05
CA SER A 127 11.29 2.32 20.68
C SER A 127 12.31 3.44 20.80
N GLY A 128 11.99 4.63 20.30
CA GLY A 128 12.87 5.79 20.26
C GLY A 128 13.03 6.33 18.84
N GLY A 129 14.05 7.13 18.64
CA GLY A 129 14.31 7.73 17.34
C GLY A 129 15.36 8.83 17.42
N ASN A 130 15.51 9.55 16.32
CA ASN A 130 16.38 10.69 16.20
C ASN A 130 15.65 11.87 15.58
N ILE A 131 15.93 13.07 16.02
CA ILE A 131 15.49 14.31 15.38
C ILE A 131 16.70 15.21 15.13
N ARG A 132 16.81 15.73 13.90
CA ARG A 132 17.90 16.63 13.54
C ARG A 132 17.39 17.81 12.71
N ALA A 133 18.22 18.86 12.62
CA ALA A 133 17.93 19.98 11.74
C ALA A 133 18.07 19.55 10.28
N GLY A 134 17.05 19.85 9.48
CA GLY A 134 16.98 19.58 8.04
C GLY A 134 16.48 20.80 7.28
N ARG A 135 16.56 20.73 5.95
CA ARG A 135 16.05 21.80 5.07
C ARG A 135 14.52 21.76 4.97
N PHE A 136 13.95 20.56 4.98
CA PHE A 136 12.53 20.28 4.88
C PHE A 136 12.13 19.32 5.98
N PHE A 137 10.85 19.33 6.36
CA PHE A 137 10.32 18.31 7.24
C PHE A 137 10.23 16.98 6.50
N SER A 138 10.81 15.94 7.09
CA SER A 138 10.64 14.55 6.65
C SER A 138 10.70 13.60 7.84
N SER A 139 10.02 12.48 7.73
CA SER A 139 9.98 11.44 8.76
C SER A 139 10.18 10.07 8.12
N HIS A 140 10.92 9.20 8.80
CA HIS A 140 11.19 7.84 8.37
C HIS A 140 10.96 6.90 9.55
N GLY A 141 10.23 5.81 9.32
CA GLY A 141 10.00 4.77 10.32
C GLY A 141 10.76 3.50 9.97
N THR A 142 11.28 2.81 10.99
CA THR A 142 11.71 1.42 10.87
C THR A 142 10.87 0.60 11.82
N ALA A 143 10.02 -0.27 11.28
CA ALA A 143 9.13 -1.11 12.06
C ALA A 143 9.62 -2.56 12.09
N ILE A 144 9.46 -3.18 13.25
CA ILE A 144 9.74 -4.60 13.47
C ILE A 144 8.48 -5.29 13.94
N GLY A 145 8.13 -6.40 13.30
CA GLY A 145 7.06 -7.31 13.70
C GLY A 145 7.58 -8.71 14.00
N LEU A 146 6.72 -9.53 14.56
CA LEU A 146 6.97 -10.93 14.89
C LEU A 146 6.06 -11.84 14.10
N LEU A 147 6.59 -12.97 13.64
CA LEU A 147 5.81 -14.00 12.99
C LEU A 147 5.88 -15.30 13.81
N ASP A 148 4.72 -15.89 14.09
CA ASP A 148 4.60 -17.13 14.87
C ASP A 148 5.11 -18.33 14.06
N LYS A 149 5.61 -19.37 14.75
CA LYS A 149 6.14 -20.62 14.13
C LYS A 149 5.14 -21.31 13.20
N SER A 150 3.85 -21.23 13.51
CA SER A 150 2.77 -21.83 12.73
C SER A 150 2.45 -21.06 11.44
N ASN A 151 2.91 -19.81 11.32
CA ASN A 151 2.59 -18.97 10.17
C ASN A 151 3.53 -19.23 9.01
N ILE A 152 2.96 -19.23 7.81
CA ILE A 152 3.74 -19.23 6.56
C ILE A 152 4.22 -17.79 6.31
N ASN A 153 5.42 -17.62 5.75
CA ASN A 153 5.86 -16.32 5.24
C ASN A 153 4.97 -15.93 4.05
N ILE A 154 4.16 -14.91 4.26
CA ILE A 154 3.43 -14.31 3.15
C ILE A 154 4.38 -13.31 2.48
N THR A 155 4.59 -13.50 1.20
CA THR A 155 5.48 -12.68 0.36
C THR A 155 4.78 -12.42 -0.98
N ARG A 156 5.38 -11.61 -1.82
CA ARG A 156 4.94 -11.44 -3.22
C ARG A 156 5.18 -12.69 -4.09
N LYS A 157 5.99 -13.65 -3.60
CA LYS A 157 6.18 -14.99 -4.20
C LYS A 157 5.02 -15.91 -3.82
N ASN A 158 4.96 -17.09 -4.47
CA ASN A 158 4.05 -18.19 -4.17
C ASN A 158 2.59 -18.00 -4.66
N CYS A 159 2.32 -17.00 -5.49
CA CYS A 159 1.09 -17.00 -6.27
C CYS A 159 1.16 -18.12 -7.34
N ASN A 160 0.18 -18.99 -7.36
CA ASN A 160 0.07 -20.09 -8.33
C ASN A 160 -1.01 -19.77 -9.36
N VAL A 161 -0.93 -20.42 -10.51
CA VAL A 161 -1.99 -20.35 -11.53
C VAL A 161 -3.33 -20.80 -10.90
N ASP A 162 -4.41 -20.10 -11.25
CA ASP A 162 -5.77 -20.26 -10.72
C ASP A 162 -5.98 -19.85 -9.25
N ASP A 163 -4.95 -19.36 -8.55
CA ASP A 163 -5.17 -18.68 -7.27
C ASP A 163 -6.13 -17.51 -7.46
N VAL A 164 -7.08 -17.36 -6.52
CA VAL A 164 -8.07 -16.28 -6.55
C VAL A 164 -7.43 -14.99 -6.09
N LEU A 165 -7.50 -13.96 -6.93
CA LEU A 165 -7.00 -12.62 -6.63
C LEU A 165 -8.03 -11.84 -5.83
N VAL A 166 -7.63 -11.30 -4.68
CA VAL A 166 -8.50 -10.55 -3.76
C VAL A 166 -7.86 -9.23 -3.34
N SER A 167 -8.71 -8.22 -3.12
CA SER A 167 -8.36 -7.00 -2.39
C SER A 167 -8.96 -7.11 -0.99
N ILE A 168 -8.14 -6.99 0.05
CA ILE A 168 -8.55 -7.01 1.46
C ILE A 168 -8.60 -5.57 1.95
N GLY A 169 -9.79 -5.10 2.34
CA GLY A 169 -10.09 -3.72 2.66
C GLY A 169 -11.08 -3.08 1.69
N GLU A 170 -11.23 -1.76 1.79
CA GLU A 170 -12.05 -0.95 0.87
C GLU A 170 -11.24 -0.56 -0.36
N ASN A 171 -11.92 -0.21 -1.45
CA ASN A 171 -11.29 0.22 -2.69
C ASN A 171 -11.86 1.57 -3.13
N GLY A 172 -10.97 2.54 -3.35
CA GLY A 172 -11.29 3.86 -3.90
C GLY A 172 -12.05 4.79 -2.96
N ALA A 173 -12.22 4.46 -1.68
CA ALA A 173 -12.88 5.33 -0.70
C ALA A 173 -12.04 6.57 -0.42
N PHE A 174 -10.77 6.39 -0.11
CA PHE A 174 -9.84 7.47 0.19
C PHE A 174 -9.80 8.53 -0.92
N ILE A 175 -9.52 8.11 -2.16
CA ILE A 175 -9.42 9.04 -3.28
C ILE A 175 -10.77 9.70 -3.60
N SER A 176 -11.88 8.98 -3.45
CA SER A 176 -13.22 9.52 -3.66
C SER A 176 -13.55 10.62 -2.66
N TYR A 177 -13.21 10.44 -1.39
CA TYR A 177 -13.43 11.44 -0.34
C TYR A 177 -12.47 12.63 -0.49
N TYR A 178 -11.22 12.38 -0.86
CA TYR A 178 -10.30 13.47 -1.20
C TYR A 178 -10.84 14.34 -2.34
N LEU A 179 -11.28 13.73 -3.46
CA LEU A 179 -11.85 14.46 -4.59
C LEU A 179 -13.14 15.19 -4.23
N LYS A 180 -13.99 14.59 -3.39
CA LYS A 180 -15.19 15.27 -2.84
C LYS A 180 -14.80 16.48 -2.02
N GLY A 181 -13.82 16.36 -1.13
CA GLY A 181 -13.30 17.47 -0.33
C GLY A 181 -12.66 18.57 -1.17
N LYS A 182 -11.95 18.21 -2.23
CA LYS A 182 -11.34 19.16 -3.17
C LYS A 182 -12.38 19.94 -3.97
N GLU A 183 -13.45 19.29 -4.40
CA GLU A 183 -14.52 19.88 -5.19
C GLU A 183 -15.50 20.73 -4.36
N LEU A 184 -15.86 20.27 -3.17
CA LEU A 184 -16.93 20.85 -2.36
C LEU A 184 -16.45 21.51 -1.06
N GLY A 185 -15.14 21.49 -0.81
CA GLY A 185 -14.52 21.92 0.44
C GLY A 185 -14.49 20.83 1.52
N PHE A 186 -13.45 20.84 2.35
CA PHE A 186 -13.24 19.85 3.43
C PHE A 186 -14.44 19.75 4.39
N ASN A 187 -15.13 20.86 4.64
CA ASN A 187 -16.30 20.90 5.54
C ASN A 187 -17.54 20.18 4.97
N SER A 188 -17.58 19.87 3.69
CA SER A 188 -18.64 19.07 3.07
C SER A 188 -18.55 17.58 3.40
N LEU A 189 -17.40 17.14 3.90
CA LEU A 189 -17.15 15.75 4.29
C LEU A 189 -17.82 15.47 5.64
N ASN A 190 -18.48 14.31 5.77
CA ASN A 190 -18.95 13.83 7.05
C ASN A 190 -17.79 13.33 7.92
N ILE A 191 -18.08 12.96 9.17
CA ILE A 191 -17.07 12.54 10.15
C ILE A 191 -16.27 11.33 9.65
N ALA A 192 -16.93 10.29 9.15
CA ALA A 192 -16.27 9.07 8.69
C ALA A 192 -15.39 9.31 7.46
N GLU A 193 -15.84 10.17 6.52
CA GLU A 193 -15.07 10.57 5.34
C GLU A 193 -13.81 11.37 5.76
N LYS A 194 -13.94 12.27 6.74
CA LYS A 194 -12.81 13.02 7.31
C LYS A 194 -11.82 12.09 8.00
N GLU A 195 -12.31 11.18 8.84
CA GLU A 195 -11.46 10.21 9.54
C GLU A 195 -10.67 9.35 8.57
N LYS A 196 -11.28 8.92 7.46
CA LYS A 196 -10.59 8.16 6.41
C LYS A 196 -9.42 8.92 5.77
N LEU A 197 -9.48 10.26 5.73
CA LEU A 197 -8.40 11.11 5.20
C LEU A 197 -7.37 11.52 6.26
N ILE A 198 -7.80 11.69 7.52
CA ILE A 198 -6.93 12.17 8.60
C ILE A 198 -6.15 11.04 9.24
N LYS A 199 -6.81 9.92 9.50
CA LYS A 199 -6.26 8.74 10.21
C LYS A 199 -6.79 7.44 9.61
N PRO A 200 -6.41 7.13 8.35
CA PRO A 200 -6.82 5.87 7.72
C PRO A 200 -6.33 4.67 8.52
N ASP A 201 -7.07 3.56 8.38
CA ASP A 201 -6.74 2.30 9.04
C ASP A 201 -5.94 1.36 8.12
N SER A 202 -5.25 0.40 8.70
CA SER A 202 -4.53 -0.65 7.99
C SER A 202 -5.29 -1.99 8.03
N GLN A 203 -4.85 -2.95 7.22
CA GLN A 203 -5.40 -4.30 7.23
C GLN A 203 -4.66 -5.26 8.17
N ILE A 204 -3.86 -4.75 9.11
CA ILE A 204 -3.00 -5.57 9.98
C ILE A 204 -3.78 -6.65 10.75
N ARG A 205 -4.98 -6.31 11.29
CA ARG A 205 -5.85 -7.27 11.99
C ARG A 205 -6.36 -8.36 11.04
N ALA A 206 -6.86 -7.97 9.87
CA ALA A 206 -7.38 -8.88 8.87
C ALA A 206 -6.30 -9.84 8.38
N MET A 207 -5.14 -9.31 8.03
CA MET A 207 -4.02 -10.08 7.50
C MET A 207 -3.47 -11.08 8.52
N ARG A 208 -3.39 -10.71 9.79
CA ARG A 208 -3.01 -11.65 10.85
C ARG A 208 -3.96 -12.84 10.94
N ILE A 209 -5.27 -12.58 10.97
CA ILE A 209 -6.29 -13.63 11.05
C ILE A 209 -6.19 -14.57 9.85
N LEU A 210 -6.08 -14.02 8.64
CA LEU A 210 -6.00 -14.82 7.41
C LEU A 210 -4.69 -15.61 7.31
N SER A 211 -3.57 -14.99 7.71
CA SER A 211 -2.24 -15.62 7.74
C SER A 211 -2.19 -16.79 8.73
N GLN A 212 -2.65 -16.59 9.97
CA GLN A 212 -2.67 -17.63 11.01
C GLN A 212 -3.48 -18.85 10.61
N ASN A 213 -4.47 -18.69 9.73
CA ASN A 213 -5.27 -19.79 9.20
C ASN A 213 -4.73 -20.35 7.86
N GLY A 214 -3.56 -19.89 7.41
CA GLY A 214 -2.90 -20.38 6.20
C GLY A 214 -3.73 -20.22 4.93
N LEU A 215 -4.53 -19.14 4.84
CA LEU A 215 -5.47 -18.95 3.74
C LEU A 215 -4.87 -18.20 2.53
N LEU A 216 -3.75 -17.51 2.73
CA LEU A 216 -3.12 -16.68 1.70
C LEU A 216 -1.92 -17.38 1.10
N THR A 217 -1.72 -17.22 -0.21
CA THR A 217 -0.55 -17.74 -0.93
C THR A 217 0.48 -16.64 -1.17
N SER A 218 0.06 -15.44 -1.58
CA SER A 218 0.91 -14.26 -1.71
C SER A 218 0.18 -12.99 -1.29
N ALA A 219 0.95 -11.92 -1.02
CA ALA A 219 0.38 -10.60 -0.77
C ALA A 219 1.38 -9.47 -1.11
N SER A 220 0.83 -8.29 -1.38
CA SER A 220 1.51 -7.00 -1.49
C SER A 220 0.62 -5.93 -0.87
N ASP A 221 1.21 -4.95 -0.20
CA ASP A 221 0.50 -3.74 0.19
C ASP A 221 0.11 -2.92 -1.05
N ASN A 222 -0.74 -1.91 -0.87
CA ASN A 222 -1.13 -0.99 -1.94
C ASN A 222 -0.61 0.42 -1.67
N SER A 223 0.67 0.65 -1.88
CA SER A 223 1.31 1.97 -1.83
C SER A 223 1.30 2.69 -3.19
N ASP A 224 1.37 1.94 -4.29
CA ASP A 224 1.57 2.46 -5.65
C ASP A 224 0.34 2.38 -6.56
N GLY A 225 -0.84 2.09 -6.00
CA GLY A 225 -2.04 1.73 -6.73
C GLY A 225 -2.16 0.21 -6.94
N ILE A 226 -3.39 -0.27 -7.05
CA ILE A 226 -3.68 -1.71 -7.11
C ILE A 226 -2.96 -2.41 -8.28
N LEU A 227 -2.85 -1.74 -9.43
CA LEU A 227 -2.13 -2.29 -10.58
C LEU A 227 -0.63 -2.43 -10.31
N GLY A 228 -0.05 -1.51 -9.53
CA GLY A 228 1.32 -1.63 -9.04
C GLY A 228 1.49 -2.86 -8.16
N SER A 229 0.57 -3.10 -7.23
CA SER A 229 0.58 -4.30 -6.37
C SER A 229 0.42 -5.59 -7.18
N PHE A 230 -0.39 -5.59 -8.25
CA PHE A 230 -0.47 -6.74 -9.17
C PHE A 230 0.88 -7.03 -9.81
N MET A 231 1.54 -6.01 -10.35
CA MET A 231 2.85 -6.16 -10.97
C MET A 231 3.89 -6.67 -9.99
N ASN A 232 3.89 -6.16 -8.74
CA ASN A 232 4.78 -6.64 -7.69
C ASN A 232 4.65 -8.15 -7.45
N ILE A 233 3.42 -8.67 -7.41
CA ILE A 233 3.17 -10.11 -7.26
C ILE A 233 3.56 -10.85 -8.55
N CYS A 234 3.16 -10.35 -9.73
CA CYS A 234 3.48 -10.97 -11.02
C CYS A 234 4.99 -11.14 -11.24
N GLU A 235 5.77 -10.09 -10.95
CA GLU A 235 7.23 -10.09 -11.10
C GLU A 235 7.91 -11.12 -10.18
N ARG A 236 7.38 -11.32 -8.96
CA ARG A 236 7.98 -12.24 -7.98
C ARG A 236 7.48 -13.66 -8.10
N SER A 237 6.28 -13.87 -8.62
CA SER A 237 5.64 -15.19 -8.78
C SER A 237 5.69 -15.72 -10.22
N ASN A 238 6.17 -14.92 -11.18
CA ASN A 238 6.20 -15.26 -12.62
C ASN A 238 4.82 -15.66 -13.14
N CYS A 239 3.80 -14.88 -12.83
CA CYS A 239 2.40 -15.09 -13.23
C CYS A 239 1.82 -13.84 -13.90
N GLY A 240 0.57 -13.92 -14.33
CA GLY A 240 -0.26 -12.79 -14.73
C GLY A 240 -1.59 -12.81 -13.99
N PHE A 241 -2.47 -11.85 -14.29
CA PHE A 241 -3.81 -11.79 -13.71
C PHE A 241 -4.88 -11.57 -14.77
N LEU A 242 -6.01 -12.26 -14.59
CA LEU A 242 -7.25 -12.03 -15.32
C LEU A 242 -8.28 -11.45 -14.36
N ILE A 243 -8.67 -10.19 -14.58
CA ILE A 243 -9.62 -9.44 -13.76
C ILE A 243 -11.04 -9.66 -14.28
N ASP A 244 -11.97 -9.94 -13.38
CA ASP A 244 -13.38 -10.15 -13.69
C ASP A 244 -14.19 -8.88 -13.35
N PHE A 245 -14.11 -7.88 -14.24
CA PHE A 245 -14.78 -6.59 -14.05
C PHE A 245 -16.30 -6.71 -13.93
N ASP A 246 -16.89 -7.69 -14.64
CA ASP A 246 -18.36 -7.86 -14.69
C ASP A 246 -18.92 -8.33 -13.34
N ASN A 247 -18.11 -8.97 -12.51
CA ASN A 247 -18.47 -9.42 -11.16
C ASN A 247 -17.97 -8.51 -10.03
N ILE A 248 -17.22 -7.45 -10.34
CA ILE A 248 -16.81 -6.46 -9.34
C ILE A 248 -17.89 -5.38 -9.19
N LYS A 249 -18.41 -5.25 -7.97
CA LYS A 249 -19.37 -4.19 -7.67
C LYS A 249 -18.64 -2.90 -7.27
N ILE A 250 -18.74 -1.87 -8.11
CA ILE A 250 -18.19 -0.55 -7.82
C ILE A 250 -19.02 0.13 -6.71
N PRO A 251 -18.41 0.60 -5.60
CA PRO A 251 -19.10 1.29 -4.53
C PRO A 251 -19.77 2.60 -4.98
N ASN A 252 -20.88 2.96 -4.32
CA ASN A 252 -21.66 4.16 -4.67
C ASN A 252 -20.87 5.47 -4.53
N TYR A 253 -19.95 5.56 -3.56
CA TYR A 253 -19.12 6.76 -3.39
C TYR A 253 -18.20 6.99 -4.60
N ILE A 254 -17.70 5.93 -5.23
CA ILE A 254 -16.95 6.02 -6.50
C ILE A 254 -17.86 6.51 -7.62
N ASN A 255 -19.01 5.84 -7.82
CA ASN A 255 -19.94 6.19 -8.90
C ASN A 255 -20.40 7.66 -8.80
N THR A 256 -20.64 8.14 -7.58
CA THR A 256 -21.10 9.51 -7.34
C THR A 256 -20.05 10.53 -7.76
N ILE A 257 -18.80 10.36 -7.30
CA ILE A 257 -17.75 11.35 -7.59
C ILE A 257 -17.21 11.23 -9.01
N SER A 258 -17.10 10.02 -9.56
CA SER A 258 -16.65 9.82 -10.93
C SER A 258 -17.63 10.43 -11.94
N LYS A 259 -18.93 10.25 -11.74
CA LYS A 259 -19.96 10.89 -12.57
C LYS A 259 -19.92 12.41 -12.49
N ARG A 260 -19.71 12.97 -11.29
CA ARG A 260 -19.62 14.41 -11.08
C ARG A 260 -18.42 15.04 -11.79
N LEU A 261 -17.26 14.37 -11.75
CA LEU A 261 -16.00 14.88 -12.30
C LEU A 261 -15.68 14.37 -13.72
N GLY A 262 -16.53 13.54 -14.29
CA GLY A 262 -16.29 12.95 -15.63
C GLY A 262 -15.10 11.98 -15.64
N LEU A 263 -14.85 11.27 -14.54
CA LEU A 263 -13.73 10.33 -14.39
C LEU A 263 -14.18 8.88 -14.64
N ASN A 264 -13.25 8.04 -15.08
CA ASN A 264 -13.50 6.62 -15.16
C ASN A 264 -13.56 6.02 -13.74
N PRO A 265 -14.67 5.38 -13.33
CA PRO A 265 -14.81 4.83 -11.98
C PRO A 265 -13.77 3.74 -11.65
N TRP A 266 -13.28 3.01 -12.64
CA TRP A 266 -12.23 2.03 -12.45
C TRP A 266 -10.89 2.64 -12.05
N ASN A 267 -10.56 3.85 -12.53
CA ASN A 267 -9.35 4.53 -12.09
C ASN A 267 -9.40 4.87 -10.60
N LEU A 268 -10.58 5.24 -10.08
CA LEU A 268 -10.75 5.48 -8.64
C LEU A 268 -10.68 4.16 -7.85
N PHE A 269 -11.32 3.11 -8.37
CA PHE A 269 -11.33 1.80 -7.72
C PHE A 269 -9.92 1.21 -7.58
N PHE A 270 -9.08 1.35 -8.61
CA PHE A 270 -7.71 0.84 -8.64
C PHE A 270 -6.66 1.81 -8.08
N SER A 271 -7.07 2.92 -7.46
CA SER A 271 -6.15 3.88 -6.87
C SER A 271 -5.56 3.40 -5.53
N TRP A 272 -4.85 4.27 -4.86
CA TRP A 272 -4.22 4.03 -3.56
C TRP A 272 -4.89 4.84 -2.42
N GLY A 273 -4.38 4.70 -1.19
CA GLY A 273 -4.76 5.48 -0.02
C GLY A 273 -5.76 4.79 0.92
N ASP A 274 -6.39 3.69 0.49
CA ASP A 274 -7.24 2.87 1.35
C ASP A 274 -6.46 1.89 2.22
N TRP A 275 -5.14 1.76 1.98
CA TRP A 275 -4.24 0.85 2.71
C TRP A 275 -4.71 -0.60 2.68
N GLN A 276 -5.41 -0.97 1.59
CA GLN A 276 -5.82 -2.34 1.33
C GLN A 276 -4.62 -3.19 0.95
N ILE A 277 -4.75 -4.49 1.19
CA ILE A 277 -3.75 -5.48 0.79
C ILE A 277 -4.27 -6.28 -0.40
N ILE A 278 -3.45 -6.38 -1.43
CA ILE A 278 -3.71 -7.26 -2.55
C ILE A 278 -3.11 -8.61 -2.22
N ALA A 279 -3.92 -9.67 -2.30
CA ALA A 279 -3.50 -11.01 -1.95
C ALA A 279 -4.05 -12.07 -2.90
N THR A 280 -3.48 -13.25 -2.83
CA THR A 280 -3.98 -14.43 -3.53
C THR A 280 -4.36 -15.53 -2.55
N VAL A 281 -5.40 -16.27 -2.88
CA VAL A 281 -5.98 -17.37 -2.09
C VAL A 281 -6.05 -18.60 -2.98
N HIS A 282 -5.51 -19.73 -2.51
CA HIS A 282 -5.65 -20.98 -3.25
C HIS A 282 -7.14 -21.31 -3.48
N TYR A 283 -7.51 -21.66 -4.69
CA TYR A 283 -8.92 -21.83 -5.07
C TYR A 283 -9.69 -22.80 -4.15
N GLU A 284 -9.05 -23.86 -3.69
CA GLU A 284 -9.66 -24.82 -2.75
C GLU A 284 -9.94 -24.23 -1.37
N LYS A 285 -9.19 -23.19 -0.97
CA LYS A 285 -9.36 -22.50 0.33
C LYS A 285 -10.33 -21.33 0.25
N LEU A 286 -10.88 -21.00 -0.92
CA LEU A 286 -11.76 -19.84 -1.11
C LEU A 286 -12.99 -19.88 -0.20
N SER A 287 -13.61 -21.04 -0.01
CA SER A 287 -14.78 -21.19 0.87
C SER A 287 -14.43 -20.92 2.33
N SER A 288 -13.27 -21.39 2.79
CA SER A 288 -12.76 -21.13 4.14
C SER A 288 -12.38 -19.66 4.32
N PHE A 289 -11.77 -19.04 3.30
CA PHE A 289 -11.47 -17.61 3.27
C PHE A 289 -12.74 -16.76 3.42
N LYS A 290 -13.79 -17.04 2.62
CA LYS A 290 -15.07 -16.33 2.68
C LYS A 290 -15.72 -16.44 4.05
N LYS A 291 -15.78 -17.67 4.61
CA LYS A 291 -16.35 -17.93 5.94
C LYS A 291 -15.60 -17.17 7.03
N LEU A 292 -14.26 -17.32 7.09
CA LEU A 292 -13.45 -16.66 8.11
C LEU A 292 -13.53 -15.13 7.99
N SER A 293 -13.57 -14.61 6.78
CA SER A 293 -13.75 -13.17 6.54
C SER A 293 -15.08 -12.67 7.05
N GLN A 294 -16.18 -13.40 6.80
CA GLN A 294 -17.50 -13.08 7.33
C GLN A 294 -17.55 -13.14 8.85
N ASP A 295 -17.01 -14.20 9.45
CA ASP A 295 -17.01 -14.41 10.91
C ASP A 295 -16.20 -13.34 11.67
N ASN A 296 -15.31 -12.60 10.97
CA ASN A 296 -14.42 -11.58 11.56
C ASN A 296 -14.63 -10.17 11.00
N ASP A 297 -15.70 -9.91 10.25
CA ASP A 297 -16.00 -8.63 9.60
C ASP A 297 -14.83 -8.10 8.72
N ILE A 298 -14.12 -9.00 8.04
CA ILE A 298 -13.06 -8.64 7.11
C ILE A 298 -13.69 -8.24 5.77
N LYS A 299 -13.52 -6.99 5.38
CA LYS A 299 -13.93 -6.50 4.06
C LYS A 299 -12.97 -7.01 3.00
N TYR A 300 -13.50 -7.52 1.91
CA TYR A 300 -12.71 -7.94 0.75
C TYR A 300 -13.51 -7.82 -0.55
N THR A 301 -12.80 -7.79 -1.66
CA THR A 301 -13.35 -7.89 -3.02
C THR A 301 -12.59 -8.96 -3.78
N ILE A 302 -13.30 -9.91 -4.39
CA ILE A 302 -12.70 -10.83 -5.36
C ILE A 302 -12.52 -10.05 -6.66
N LEU A 303 -11.28 -10.01 -7.17
CA LEU A 303 -10.93 -9.24 -8.35
C LEU A 303 -10.80 -10.10 -9.61
N GLY A 304 -10.44 -11.37 -9.44
CA GLY A 304 -10.18 -12.27 -10.55
C GLY A 304 -9.32 -13.46 -10.14
N ARG A 305 -8.40 -13.88 -11.00
CA ARG A 305 -7.52 -15.01 -10.75
C ARG A 305 -6.14 -14.85 -11.39
N ALA A 306 -5.18 -15.61 -10.88
CA ALA A 306 -3.86 -15.72 -11.47
C ALA A 306 -3.87 -16.56 -12.76
N THR A 307 -2.98 -16.22 -13.70
CA THR A 307 -2.80 -16.91 -15.00
C THR A 307 -1.34 -17.30 -15.20
N SER A 308 -1.11 -18.18 -16.16
CA SER A 308 0.24 -18.62 -16.53
C SER A 308 0.96 -17.68 -17.50
N ASP A 309 0.36 -16.54 -17.89
CA ASP A 309 0.96 -15.55 -18.79
C ASP A 309 1.73 -14.50 -17.98
N PRO A 310 3.08 -14.59 -17.90
CA PRO A 310 3.84 -13.76 -16.99
C PRO A 310 3.72 -12.26 -17.30
N LEU A 311 3.55 -11.46 -16.26
CA LEU A 311 3.48 -9.99 -16.32
C LEU A 311 2.31 -9.45 -17.15
N HIS A 312 1.40 -10.31 -17.62
CA HIS A 312 0.23 -9.88 -18.38
C HIS A 312 -0.97 -9.67 -17.45
N ILE A 313 -1.49 -8.45 -17.44
CA ILE A 313 -2.73 -8.12 -16.73
C ILE A 313 -3.81 -7.85 -17.77
N SER A 314 -4.83 -8.68 -17.76
CA SER A 314 -6.00 -8.59 -18.63
C SER A 314 -7.28 -8.68 -17.84
N GLY A 315 -8.42 -8.51 -18.47
CA GLY A 315 -9.71 -8.64 -17.81
C GLY A 315 -10.85 -8.95 -18.77
N ILE A 316 -12.02 -9.20 -18.18
CA ILE A 316 -13.30 -9.32 -18.90
C ILE A 316 -14.14 -8.12 -18.46
N LEU A 317 -14.56 -7.30 -19.42
CA LEU A 317 -15.45 -6.15 -19.23
C LEU A 317 -16.53 -6.16 -20.31
N ASP A 318 -17.79 -6.11 -19.91
CA ASP A 318 -18.95 -6.27 -20.80
C ASP A 318 -18.88 -7.56 -21.66
N ASN A 319 -18.46 -8.66 -21.04
CA ASN A 319 -18.21 -9.95 -21.67
C ASN A 319 -17.14 -9.91 -22.80
N LYS A 320 -16.26 -8.90 -22.81
CA LYS A 320 -15.18 -8.77 -23.80
C LYS A 320 -13.83 -8.77 -23.11
N PRO A 321 -12.82 -9.39 -23.73
CA PRO A 321 -11.47 -9.29 -23.20
C PRO A 321 -10.92 -7.87 -23.36
N VAL A 322 -10.26 -7.39 -22.30
CA VAL A 322 -9.55 -6.10 -22.27
C VAL A 322 -8.13 -6.33 -21.74
N SER A 323 -7.18 -5.57 -22.26
CA SER A 323 -5.83 -5.51 -21.69
C SER A 323 -5.69 -4.23 -20.85
N LEU A 324 -4.98 -4.32 -19.72
CA LEU A 324 -4.82 -3.19 -18.82
C LEU A 324 -3.45 -2.56 -18.97
N ASN A 325 -3.44 -1.22 -18.94
CA ASN A 325 -2.21 -0.47 -18.76
C ASN A 325 -1.74 -0.59 -17.31
N CYS A 326 -0.45 -0.86 -17.11
CA CYS A 326 0.12 -0.82 -15.78
C CYS A 326 0.27 0.65 -15.33
N ILE A 327 -0.67 1.11 -14.51
CA ILE A 327 -0.62 2.43 -13.89
C ILE A 327 -0.13 2.23 -12.47
N ARG A 328 1.07 2.75 -12.15
CA ARG A 328 1.66 2.66 -10.81
C ARG A 328 2.45 3.91 -10.48
N ASN A 329 2.59 4.22 -9.20
CA ASN A 329 3.56 5.20 -8.76
C ASN A 329 4.97 4.71 -9.07
N GLU A 330 5.83 5.57 -9.55
CA GLU A 330 7.24 5.26 -9.77
C GLU A 330 8.08 6.48 -9.35
N ASN A 331 8.86 6.32 -8.28
CA ASN A 331 9.73 7.38 -7.79
C ASN A 331 10.71 7.82 -8.87
N PHE A 332 11.17 9.07 -8.79
CA PHE A 332 12.05 9.76 -9.74
C PHE A 332 11.42 10.04 -11.11
N LYS A 333 10.30 9.46 -11.46
CA LYS A 333 9.55 9.82 -12.68
C LYS A 333 8.75 11.11 -12.48
N GLN A 334 8.40 11.77 -13.59
CA GLN A 334 7.69 13.06 -13.59
C GLN A 334 6.37 13.03 -12.82
N HIS A 335 5.68 11.89 -12.84
CA HIS A 335 4.38 11.69 -12.21
C HIS A 335 4.47 11.01 -10.84
N SER A 336 5.65 10.95 -10.23
CA SER A 336 5.77 10.31 -8.91
C SER A 336 5.10 11.16 -7.83
N TYR A 337 4.52 10.48 -6.85
CA TYR A 337 3.92 11.08 -5.66
C TYR A 337 4.85 12.09 -4.96
N ASN A 338 6.12 11.73 -4.80
CA ASN A 338 7.11 12.53 -4.10
C ASN A 338 7.57 13.78 -4.88
N ASN A 339 7.41 13.81 -6.21
CA ASN A 339 7.73 14.99 -7.00
C ASN A 339 6.61 16.03 -6.94
N ASN A 340 5.37 15.60 -7.16
CA ASN A 340 4.19 16.45 -7.06
C ASN A 340 2.95 15.56 -6.92
N ILE A 341 2.38 15.56 -5.73
CA ILE A 341 1.22 14.73 -5.39
C ILE A 341 -0.01 15.01 -6.27
N LEU A 342 -0.24 16.27 -6.65
CA LEU A 342 -1.38 16.63 -7.50
C LEU A 342 -1.20 16.11 -8.92
N ASN A 343 0.02 16.18 -9.45
CA ASN A 343 0.35 15.58 -10.75
C ASN A 343 0.20 14.06 -10.72
N HIS A 344 0.54 13.43 -9.61
CA HIS A 344 0.36 12.00 -9.44
C HIS A 344 -1.12 11.62 -9.40
N VAL A 345 -1.94 12.36 -8.64
CA VAL A 345 -3.40 12.17 -8.64
C VAL A 345 -3.98 12.31 -10.04
N ASP A 346 -3.61 13.36 -10.75
CA ASP A 346 -4.04 13.58 -12.13
C ASP A 346 -3.60 12.44 -13.07
N TYR A 347 -2.37 11.95 -12.93
CA TYR A 347 -1.87 10.82 -13.70
C TYR A 347 -2.71 9.56 -13.45
N LEU A 348 -2.97 9.19 -12.20
CA LEU A 348 -3.77 8.02 -11.86
C LEU A 348 -5.22 8.13 -12.39
N LEU A 349 -5.83 9.31 -12.29
CA LEU A 349 -7.25 9.50 -12.60
C LEU A 349 -7.50 9.69 -14.10
N LYS A 350 -6.55 10.23 -14.87
CA LYS A 350 -6.72 10.60 -16.28
C LYS A 350 -6.03 9.64 -17.25
N THR A 351 -5.13 8.78 -16.77
CA THR A 351 -4.50 7.78 -17.64
C THR A 351 -5.53 6.73 -18.05
N ASN A 352 -5.53 6.38 -19.33
CA ASN A 352 -6.44 5.35 -19.82
C ASN A 352 -6.05 3.99 -19.20
N LEU A 353 -6.97 3.39 -18.46
CA LEU A 353 -6.78 2.10 -17.79
C LEU A 353 -6.72 0.95 -18.80
N PHE A 354 -7.51 1.04 -19.88
CA PHE A 354 -7.63 -0.01 -20.87
C PHE A 354 -6.81 0.31 -22.12
N ASN A 355 -6.02 -0.65 -22.60
CA ASN A 355 -5.41 -0.56 -23.90
C ASN A 355 -6.50 -0.58 -24.99
N LYS A 356 -6.31 0.24 -26.01
CA LYS A 356 -7.21 0.25 -27.19
C LYS A 356 -6.97 -0.96 -28.09
#